data_72b06e1afd65b83dfa6cc75709a94eca
#
_entry.id   72b06e1afd65b83dfa6cc75709a94eca
#
_cell.length_a   1.000
_cell.length_b   1.000
_cell.length_c   1.000
_cell.angle_alpha   90.00
_cell.angle_beta   90.00
_cell.angle_gamma   90.00
#
_symmetry.space_group_name_H-M   'P 1'
#
loop_
_entity.id
_entity.type
_entity.pdbx_description
1 polymer ?
#
loop_
_entity_poly.entity_id
_entity_poly.type
_entity_poly.pdbx_seq_one_letter_code
_entity_poly.pdbx_strand_id
1 'polypeptide(L)'
;MLQTTHKGLSGTALKTIALVLMLMDHIHYFFEFTGCIPEWFSMLARLSAPLFLFCTVEGFAHTHDRKRYFFRIWCIGAGMAAVQFFMIYAKAFRRGDGFYPQNAIFQDFVLLCVIWQGIDWVRAKKYGKGIAAIAAVVGWPYLFAAVLGMFPQLMQRPIVSTVLAFVITSPVP
;
A
#
# COMPACT_ATOMS: atom_id res chain seq x y z
N MET A 1 19.40 30.26 -28.98
CA MET A 1 19.12 29.45 -27.80
C MET A 1 17.95 28.51 -28.11
N LEU A 2 18.26 27.27 -28.41
CA LEU A 2 17.24 26.23 -28.62
C LEU A 2 16.72 25.81 -27.26
N GLN A 3 15.51 26.28 -26.93
CA GLN A 3 14.75 25.72 -25.81
C GLN A 3 14.31 24.31 -26.22
N THR A 4 15.07 23.31 -25.83
CA THR A 4 14.62 21.92 -25.87
C THR A 4 13.53 21.78 -24.81
N THR A 5 12.28 21.94 -25.22
CA THR A 5 11.12 21.57 -24.39
C THR A 5 11.14 20.05 -24.24
N HIS A 6 11.80 19.55 -23.21
CA HIS A 6 11.63 18.17 -22.77
C HIS A 6 10.15 18.02 -22.36
N LYS A 7 9.34 17.49 -23.28
CA LYS A 7 7.99 17.03 -22.94
C LYS A 7 8.13 15.81 -22.05
N GLY A 8 8.16 16.03 -20.74
CA GLY A 8 8.06 14.94 -19.76
C GLY A 8 6.74 14.17 -19.94
N LEU A 9 6.70 12.94 -19.41
CA LEU A 9 5.46 12.17 -19.39
C LEU A 9 4.40 12.90 -18.56
N SER A 10 3.17 12.96 -19.08
CA SER A 10 2.05 13.51 -18.32
C SER A 10 1.73 12.63 -17.12
N GLY A 11 1.20 13.20 -16.04
CA GLY A 11 0.78 12.44 -14.87
C GLY A 11 -0.24 11.34 -15.20
N THR A 12 -1.08 11.55 -16.23
CA THR A 12 -2.00 10.53 -16.74
C THR A 12 -1.25 9.39 -17.42
N ALA A 13 -0.25 9.69 -18.25
CA ALA A 13 0.57 8.67 -18.90
C ALA A 13 1.31 7.81 -17.89
N LEU A 14 1.91 8.42 -16.85
CA LEU A 14 2.56 7.68 -15.76
C LEU A 14 1.59 6.73 -15.04
N LYS A 15 0.39 7.19 -14.72
CA LYS A 15 -0.65 6.36 -14.08
C LYS A 15 -1.07 5.20 -14.97
N THR A 16 -1.20 5.43 -16.28
CA THR A 16 -1.56 4.38 -17.23
C THR A 16 -0.46 3.34 -17.34
N ILE A 17 0.80 3.75 -17.40
CA ILE A 17 1.95 2.83 -17.42
C ILE A 17 1.97 2.00 -16.13
N ALA A 18 1.83 2.65 -14.97
CA ALA A 18 1.78 1.96 -13.69
C ALA A 18 0.63 0.95 -13.61
N LEU A 19 -0.54 1.30 -14.16
CA LEU A 19 -1.70 0.41 -14.21
C LEU A 19 -1.45 -0.82 -15.08
N VAL A 20 -0.85 -0.64 -16.26
CA VAL A 20 -0.50 -1.76 -17.16
C VAL A 20 0.50 -2.69 -16.49
N LEU A 21 1.55 -2.13 -15.87
CA LEU A 21 2.54 -2.91 -15.12
C LEU A 21 1.91 -3.68 -13.95
N MET A 22 1.01 -3.04 -13.22
CA MET A 22 0.28 -3.68 -12.13
C MET A 22 -0.61 -4.82 -12.64
N LEU A 23 -1.25 -4.65 -13.81
CA LEU A 23 -2.03 -5.72 -14.41
C LEU A 23 -1.16 -6.92 -14.79
N MET A 24 0.04 -6.67 -15.33
CA MET A 24 1.01 -7.72 -15.63
C MET A 24 1.43 -8.48 -14.36
N ASP A 25 1.67 -7.76 -13.26
CA ASP A 25 1.97 -8.36 -11.96
C ASP A 25 0.85 -9.30 -11.49
N HIS A 26 -0.38 -8.82 -11.55
CA HIS A 26 -1.53 -9.61 -11.13
C HIS A 26 -1.74 -10.85 -12.01
N ILE A 27 -1.53 -10.72 -13.32
CA ILE A 27 -1.58 -11.87 -14.24
C ILE A 27 -0.54 -12.92 -13.82
N HIS A 28 0.71 -12.50 -13.60
CA HIS A 28 1.76 -13.41 -13.11
C HIS A 28 1.37 -14.01 -11.76
N TYR A 29 1.02 -13.19 -10.78
CA TYR A 29 0.70 -13.60 -9.42
C TYR A 29 -0.45 -14.62 -9.33
N PHE A 30 -1.51 -14.44 -10.14
CA PHE A 30 -2.65 -15.36 -10.13
C PHE A 30 -2.45 -16.63 -10.95
N PHE A 31 -1.64 -16.59 -12.00
CA PHE A 31 -1.52 -17.66 -12.97
C PHE A 31 -0.11 -18.29 -13.06
N GLU A 32 0.81 -17.90 -12.17
CA GLU A 32 2.16 -18.46 -12.09
C GLU A 32 2.15 -19.99 -12.00
N PHE A 33 1.19 -20.56 -11.28
CA PHE A 33 1.04 -22.01 -11.09
C PHE A 33 0.82 -22.78 -12.41
N THR A 34 0.42 -22.12 -13.48
CA THR A 34 0.23 -22.74 -14.79
C THR A 34 1.55 -22.99 -15.53
N GLY A 35 2.63 -22.33 -15.11
CA GLY A 35 3.91 -22.33 -15.80
C GLY A 35 3.91 -21.64 -17.18
N CYS A 36 2.77 -21.05 -17.60
CA CYS A 36 2.63 -20.42 -18.91
C CYS A 36 3.04 -18.95 -18.92
N ILE A 37 3.12 -18.31 -17.74
CA ILE A 37 3.39 -16.88 -17.63
C ILE A 37 4.89 -16.64 -17.47
N PRO A 38 5.53 -15.86 -18.36
CA PRO A 38 6.96 -15.58 -18.27
C PRO A 38 7.34 -14.81 -17.01
N GLU A 39 8.46 -15.13 -16.37
CA GLU A 39 8.96 -14.45 -15.17
C GLU A 39 9.23 -12.94 -15.37
N TRP A 40 9.54 -12.52 -16.59
CA TRP A 40 9.78 -11.11 -16.88
C TRP A 40 8.54 -10.22 -16.65
N PHE A 41 7.31 -10.80 -16.64
CA PHE A 41 6.11 -10.09 -16.22
C PHE A 41 6.25 -9.55 -14.80
N SER A 42 6.68 -10.39 -13.85
CA SER A 42 6.92 -9.98 -12.47
C SER A 42 8.09 -9.00 -12.36
N MET A 43 9.16 -9.21 -13.13
CA MET A 43 10.33 -8.32 -13.09
C MET A 43 9.97 -6.88 -13.51
N LEU A 44 9.24 -6.71 -14.60
CA LEU A 44 8.78 -5.39 -15.07
C LEU A 44 7.71 -4.80 -14.14
N ALA A 45 6.86 -5.65 -13.62
CA ALA A 45 5.75 -5.24 -12.75
C ALA A 45 6.23 -4.61 -11.44
N ARG A 46 7.43 -4.94 -10.96
CA ARG A 46 8.03 -4.29 -9.76
C ARG A 46 8.17 -2.78 -9.90
N LEU A 47 8.20 -2.25 -11.12
CA LEU A 47 8.21 -0.81 -11.37
C LEU A 47 6.84 -0.14 -11.10
N SER A 48 5.76 -0.91 -11.04
CA SER A 48 4.41 -0.36 -10.82
C SER A 48 4.29 0.32 -9.45
N ALA A 49 4.80 -0.32 -8.39
CA ALA A 49 4.71 0.20 -7.02
C ALA A 49 5.39 1.56 -6.86
N PRO A 50 6.67 1.77 -7.22
CA PRO A 50 7.30 3.09 -7.13
C PRO A 50 6.63 4.14 -8.01
N LEU A 51 6.09 3.78 -9.18
CA LEU A 51 5.33 4.71 -10.01
C LEU A 51 4.03 5.16 -9.35
N PHE A 52 3.28 4.24 -8.73
CA PHE A 52 2.08 4.59 -7.99
C PHE A 52 2.40 5.41 -6.74
N LEU A 53 3.46 5.06 -6.00
CA LEU A 53 3.93 5.85 -4.85
C LEU A 53 4.26 7.28 -5.27
N PHE A 54 5.02 7.45 -6.36
CA PHE A 54 5.31 8.77 -6.92
C PHE A 54 4.04 9.54 -7.27
N CYS A 55 3.12 8.92 -8.02
CA CYS A 55 1.86 9.55 -8.39
C CYS A 55 0.98 9.93 -7.18
N THR A 56 1.06 9.15 -6.10
CA THR A 56 0.32 9.41 -4.87
C THR A 56 0.89 10.61 -4.14
N VAL A 57 2.22 10.69 -3.99
CA VAL A 57 2.90 11.84 -3.38
C VAL A 57 2.66 13.11 -4.18
N GLU A 58 2.84 13.04 -5.50
CA GLU A 58 2.57 14.16 -6.42
C GLU A 58 1.12 14.66 -6.26
N GLY A 59 0.16 13.73 -6.31
CA GLY A 59 -1.25 14.05 -6.10
C GLY A 59 -1.54 14.65 -4.74
N PHE A 60 -0.93 14.12 -3.67
CA PHE A 60 -1.11 14.64 -2.31
C PHE A 60 -0.47 16.02 -2.12
N ALA A 61 0.73 16.23 -2.70
CA ALA A 61 1.45 17.49 -2.59
C ALA A 61 0.71 18.63 -3.29
N HIS A 62 0.10 18.37 -4.46
CA HIS A 62 -0.53 19.38 -5.30
C HIS A 62 -2.06 19.48 -5.11
N THR A 63 -2.66 18.66 -4.24
CA THR A 63 -4.11 18.74 -3.99
C THR A 63 -4.46 19.92 -3.10
N HIS A 64 -5.57 20.62 -3.43
CA HIS A 64 -6.09 21.72 -2.62
C HIS A 64 -6.64 21.21 -1.28
N ASP A 65 -7.33 20.07 -1.27
CA ASP A 65 -7.93 19.46 -0.08
C ASP A 65 -7.26 18.13 0.26
N ARG A 66 -6.18 18.20 1.03
CA ARG A 66 -5.39 17.02 1.46
C ARG A 66 -6.20 16.06 2.33
N LYS A 67 -7.14 16.58 3.15
CA LYS A 67 -7.97 15.73 4.00
C LYS A 67 -8.90 14.84 3.16
N ARG A 68 -9.54 15.44 2.14
CA ARG A 68 -10.41 14.71 1.23
C ARG A 68 -9.63 13.71 0.40
N TYR A 69 -8.43 14.07 -0.05
CA TYR A 69 -7.55 13.16 -0.79
C TYR A 69 -7.15 11.96 0.07
N PHE A 70 -6.65 12.21 1.29
CA PHE A 70 -6.31 11.18 2.27
C PHE A 70 -7.50 10.26 2.56
N PHE A 71 -8.67 10.82 2.84
CA PHE A 71 -9.86 10.06 3.16
C PHE A 71 -10.32 9.14 2.00
N ARG A 72 -10.19 9.61 0.76
CA ARG A 72 -10.47 8.77 -0.42
C ARG A 72 -9.55 7.56 -0.51
N ILE A 73 -8.24 7.76 -0.36
CA ILE A 73 -7.27 6.67 -0.39
C ILE A 73 -7.52 5.71 0.78
N TRP A 74 -7.80 6.26 1.96
CA TRP A 74 -8.11 5.47 3.15
C TRP A 74 -9.38 4.62 2.95
N CYS A 75 -10.44 5.18 2.39
CA CYS A 75 -11.67 4.44 2.09
C CYS A 75 -11.44 3.30 1.09
N ILE A 76 -10.62 3.54 0.05
CA ILE A 76 -10.26 2.51 -0.92
C ILE A 76 -9.45 1.41 -0.21
N GLY A 77 -8.45 1.79 0.59
CA GLY A 77 -7.66 0.85 1.38
C GLY A 77 -8.51 0.01 2.34
N ALA A 78 -9.40 0.66 3.10
CA ALA A 78 -10.31 -0.02 4.01
C ALA A 78 -11.28 -0.97 3.28
N GLY A 79 -11.79 -0.56 2.12
CA GLY A 79 -12.63 -1.40 1.28
C GLY A 79 -11.90 -2.64 0.75
N MET A 80 -10.67 -2.46 0.24
CA MET A 80 -9.83 -3.59 -0.19
C MET A 80 -9.50 -4.52 0.97
N ALA A 81 -9.25 -3.94 2.14
CA ALA A 81 -9.05 -4.66 3.38
C ALA A 81 -10.24 -5.54 3.77
N ALA A 82 -11.43 -4.98 3.71
CA ALA A 82 -12.66 -5.70 4.02
C ALA A 82 -12.90 -6.84 3.03
N VAL A 83 -12.68 -6.61 1.74
CA VAL A 83 -12.77 -7.66 0.70
C VAL A 83 -11.78 -8.78 0.97
N GLN A 84 -10.53 -8.45 1.27
CA GLN A 84 -9.49 -9.44 1.57
C GLN A 84 -9.82 -10.24 2.83
N PHE A 85 -10.28 -9.57 3.89
CA PHE A 85 -10.73 -10.24 5.11
C PHE A 85 -11.86 -11.22 4.81
N PHE A 86 -12.87 -10.82 4.03
CA PHE A 86 -13.97 -11.68 3.65
C PHE A 86 -13.49 -12.89 2.83
N MET A 87 -12.59 -12.69 1.88
CA MET A 87 -12.03 -13.78 1.06
C MET A 87 -11.28 -14.80 1.92
N ILE A 88 -10.48 -14.34 2.89
CA ILE A 88 -9.74 -15.21 3.81
C ILE A 88 -10.71 -15.98 4.73
N TYR A 89 -11.70 -15.28 5.29
CA TYR A 89 -12.67 -15.86 6.23
C TYR A 89 -13.59 -16.87 5.56
N ALA A 90 -14.14 -16.53 4.40
CA ALA A 90 -15.03 -17.41 3.64
C ALA A 90 -14.34 -18.60 3.01
N LYS A 91 -13.00 -18.65 3.01
CA LYS A 91 -12.18 -19.68 2.34
C LYS A 91 -12.55 -19.91 0.86
N ALA A 92 -13.31 -18.98 0.27
CA ALA A 92 -13.89 -19.11 -1.06
C ALA A 92 -12.87 -19.15 -2.19
N PHE A 93 -11.69 -18.56 -1.94
CA PHE A 93 -10.61 -18.43 -2.93
C PHE A 93 -9.32 -19.14 -2.50
N ARG A 94 -9.38 -20.04 -1.52
CA ARG A 94 -8.24 -20.87 -1.18
C ARG A 94 -8.05 -21.94 -2.26
N ARG A 95 -6.90 -21.86 -2.94
CA ARG A 95 -6.44 -22.98 -3.78
C ARG A 95 -5.90 -24.11 -2.89
N GLY A 96 -5.80 -25.31 -3.46
CA GLY A 96 -5.26 -26.48 -2.77
C GLY A 96 -3.81 -26.34 -2.31
N ASP A 97 -3.06 -25.40 -2.90
CA ASP A 97 -1.69 -25.02 -2.55
C ASP A 97 -1.59 -24.02 -1.38
N GLY A 98 -2.73 -23.63 -0.80
CA GLY A 98 -2.78 -22.66 0.31
C GLY A 98 -2.67 -21.20 -0.14
N PHE A 99 -2.59 -20.92 -1.44
CA PHE A 99 -2.53 -19.57 -1.98
C PHE A 99 -3.81 -18.79 -1.68
N TYR A 100 -3.66 -17.52 -1.29
CA TYR A 100 -4.74 -16.55 -1.20
C TYR A 100 -4.23 -15.17 -1.62
N PRO A 101 -5.05 -14.38 -2.33
CA PRO A 101 -4.62 -13.08 -2.83
C PRO A 101 -4.39 -12.10 -1.69
N GLN A 102 -3.23 -11.44 -1.69
CA GLN A 102 -2.89 -10.35 -0.77
C GLN A 102 -2.72 -9.06 -1.56
N ASN A 103 -3.27 -7.96 -1.04
CA ASN A 103 -3.05 -6.64 -1.60
C ASN A 103 -3.09 -5.58 -0.50
N ALA A 104 -1.93 -5.09 -0.11
CA ALA A 104 -1.76 -4.11 0.96
C ALA A 104 -1.33 -2.72 0.46
N ILE A 105 -1.06 -2.55 -0.84
CA ILE A 105 -0.46 -1.34 -1.41
C ILE A 105 -1.21 -0.04 -1.08
N PHE A 106 -2.53 -0.08 -0.91
CA PHE A 106 -3.31 1.10 -0.54
C PHE A 106 -3.05 1.57 0.89
N GLN A 107 -2.65 0.66 1.78
CA GLN A 107 -2.27 1.01 3.14
C GLN A 107 -0.92 1.73 3.14
N ASP A 108 0.01 1.31 2.29
CA ASP A 108 1.29 1.99 2.10
C ASP A 108 1.08 3.41 1.57
N PHE A 109 0.10 3.62 0.69
CA PHE A 109 -0.27 4.96 0.22
C PHE A 109 -0.82 5.85 1.34
N VAL A 110 -1.62 5.29 2.25
CA VAL A 110 -2.13 6.01 3.42
C VAL A 110 -0.97 6.41 4.34
N LEU A 111 -0.07 5.48 4.66
CA LEU A 111 1.10 5.74 5.50
C LEU A 111 2.01 6.80 4.87
N LEU A 112 2.23 6.72 3.56
CA LEU A 112 3.02 7.68 2.81
C LEU A 112 2.44 9.10 2.88
N CYS A 113 1.11 9.25 2.79
CA CYS A 113 0.45 10.55 2.95
C CYS A 113 0.67 11.12 4.36
N VAL A 114 0.65 10.28 5.41
CA VAL A 114 0.92 10.71 6.79
C VAL A 114 2.37 11.14 6.94
N ILE A 115 3.32 10.36 6.42
CA ILE A 115 4.75 10.71 6.45
C ILE A 115 4.98 12.05 5.72
N TRP A 116 4.42 12.21 4.54
CA TRP A 116 4.58 13.45 3.76
C TRP A 116 4.00 14.66 4.50
N GLN A 117 2.83 14.51 5.11
CA GLN A 117 2.25 15.56 5.95
C GLN A 117 3.13 15.85 7.17
N GLY A 118 3.74 14.84 7.76
CA GLY A 118 4.71 14.99 8.85
C GLY A 118 5.94 15.81 8.43
N ILE A 119 6.50 15.51 7.25
CA ILE A 119 7.63 16.26 6.67
C ILE A 119 7.24 17.72 6.45
N ASP A 120 6.06 18.01 5.93
CA ASP A 120 5.59 19.38 5.72
C ASP A 120 5.42 20.13 7.04
N TRP A 121 4.96 19.47 8.11
CA TRP A 121 4.91 20.08 9.44
C TRP A 121 6.31 20.37 10.01
N VAL A 122 7.28 19.49 9.79
CA VAL A 122 8.68 19.75 10.16
C VAL A 122 9.23 20.95 9.39
N ARG A 123 8.99 21.03 8.08
CA ARG A 123 9.39 22.19 7.23
C ARG A 123 8.72 23.48 7.69
N ALA A 124 7.49 23.41 8.17
CA ALA A 124 6.75 24.53 8.74
C ALA A 124 7.14 24.83 10.21
N LYS A 125 8.26 24.30 10.71
CA LYS A 125 8.79 24.44 12.09
C LYS A 125 7.85 23.93 13.19
N LYS A 126 6.84 23.13 12.85
CA LYS A 126 5.93 22.45 13.80
C LYS A 126 6.50 21.09 14.16
N TYR A 127 7.72 21.05 14.71
CA TYR A 127 8.51 19.84 14.93
C TYR A 127 7.77 18.77 15.74
N GLY A 128 7.10 19.15 16.83
CA GLY A 128 6.38 18.17 17.68
C GLY A 128 5.31 17.40 16.92
N LYS A 129 4.49 18.08 16.08
CA LYS A 129 3.46 17.40 15.27
C LYS A 129 4.06 16.56 14.15
N GLY A 130 5.10 17.06 13.50
CA GLY A 130 5.74 16.35 12.39
C GLY A 130 6.44 15.08 12.86
N ILE A 131 7.26 15.18 13.91
CA ILE A 131 7.97 14.04 14.51
C ILE A 131 6.98 13.01 15.06
N ALA A 132 5.92 13.45 15.75
CA ALA A 132 4.90 12.56 16.29
C ALA A 132 4.18 11.77 15.17
N ALA A 133 3.86 12.41 14.03
CA ALA A 133 3.22 11.75 12.91
C ALA A 133 4.12 10.69 12.28
N ILE A 134 5.40 11.02 12.05
CA ILE A 134 6.37 10.07 11.46
C ILE A 134 6.64 8.93 12.45
N ALA A 135 6.84 9.25 13.73
CA ALA A 135 7.07 8.25 14.77
C ALA A 135 5.87 7.31 14.95
N ALA A 136 4.64 7.84 14.81
CA ALA A 136 3.43 7.02 14.86
C ALA A 136 3.38 6.00 13.73
N VAL A 137 3.73 6.39 12.49
CA VAL A 137 3.76 5.48 11.35
C VAL A 137 4.82 4.41 11.52
N VAL A 138 6.03 4.78 11.92
CA VAL A 138 7.14 3.84 12.11
C VAL A 138 6.94 2.98 13.35
N GLY A 139 6.44 3.56 14.43
CA GLY A 139 6.30 2.90 15.74
C GLY A 139 5.06 2.00 15.83
N TRP A 140 4.03 2.26 15.03
CA TRP A 140 2.76 1.53 15.12
C TRP A 140 2.89 0.01 14.98
N PRO A 141 3.61 -0.54 13.98
CA PRO A 141 3.76 -1.99 13.86
C PRO A 141 4.44 -2.62 15.07
N TYR A 142 5.46 -1.94 15.62
CA TYR A 142 6.18 -2.43 16.78
C TYR A 142 5.34 -2.36 18.05
N LEU A 143 4.61 -1.25 18.27
CA LEU A 143 3.69 -1.09 19.38
C LEU A 143 2.61 -2.16 19.34
N PHE A 144 2.05 -2.38 18.15
CA PHE A 144 1.03 -3.37 17.95
C PHE A 144 1.54 -4.79 18.19
N ALA A 145 2.72 -5.15 17.67
CA ALA A 145 3.37 -6.44 17.94
C ALA A 145 3.66 -6.64 19.43
N ALA A 146 4.10 -5.58 20.12
CA ALA A 146 4.36 -5.64 21.56
C ALA A 146 3.08 -5.88 22.38
N VAL A 147 1.99 -5.13 22.07
CA VAL A 147 0.70 -5.31 22.73
C VAL A 147 0.17 -6.72 22.54
N LEU A 148 0.35 -7.28 21.35
CA LEU A 148 -0.08 -8.64 21.05
C LEU A 148 0.73 -9.70 21.76
N GLY A 149 2.04 -9.50 21.87
CA GLY A 149 2.91 -10.38 22.66
C GLY A 149 2.51 -10.46 24.14
N MET A 150 1.84 -9.40 24.65
CA MET A 150 1.28 -9.40 26.00
C MET A 150 0.00 -10.24 26.16
N PHE A 151 -0.68 -10.53 25.07
CA PHE A 151 -1.94 -11.28 25.07
C PHE A 151 -1.93 -12.50 24.13
N PRO A 152 -1.08 -13.52 24.40
CA PRO A 152 -0.93 -14.67 23.51
C PRO A 152 -2.22 -15.46 23.31
N GLN A 153 -3.14 -15.42 24.28
CA GLN A 153 -4.45 -16.08 24.18
C GLN A 153 -5.38 -15.44 23.12
N LEU A 154 -5.22 -14.13 22.85
CA LEU A 154 -5.94 -13.46 21.77
C LEU A 154 -5.50 -13.97 20.39
N MET A 155 -4.22 -14.33 20.26
CA MET A 155 -3.65 -14.86 19.00
C MET A 155 -4.22 -16.23 18.62
N GLN A 156 -4.74 -16.99 19.58
CA GLN A 156 -5.37 -18.28 19.32
C GLN A 156 -6.79 -18.16 18.72
N ARG A 157 -7.37 -16.97 18.77
CA ARG A 157 -8.65 -16.71 18.14
C ARG A 157 -8.47 -16.47 16.64
N PRO A 158 -9.09 -17.31 15.76
CA PRO A 158 -8.85 -17.24 14.30
C PRO A 158 -9.24 -15.87 13.70
N ILE A 159 -10.26 -15.20 14.23
CA ILE A 159 -10.64 -13.86 13.80
C ILE A 159 -9.54 -12.85 14.15
N VAL A 160 -9.03 -12.93 15.37
CA VAL A 160 -8.00 -12.00 15.87
C VAL A 160 -6.70 -12.22 15.11
N SER A 161 -6.24 -13.46 14.93
CA SER A 161 -5.03 -13.76 14.16
C SER A 161 -5.14 -13.29 12.71
N THR A 162 -6.33 -13.37 12.10
CA THR A 162 -6.57 -12.92 10.73
C THR A 162 -6.57 -11.39 10.63
N VAL A 163 -7.28 -10.69 11.53
CA VAL A 163 -7.26 -9.22 11.61
C VAL A 163 -5.84 -8.72 11.87
N LEU A 164 -5.11 -9.42 12.71
CA LEU A 164 -3.75 -9.14 13.08
C LEU A 164 -2.76 -9.33 11.94
N ALA A 165 -2.82 -10.46 11.28
CA ALA A 165 -2.03 -10.68 10.07
C ALA A 165 -2.25 -9.54 9.08
N PHE A 166 -3.50 -9.11 8.92
CA PHE A 166 -3.90 -8.02 8.07
C PHE A 166 -3.31 -6.65 8.48
N VAL A 167 -3.30 -6.33 9.79
CA VAL A 167 -2.77 -5.06 10.30
C VAL A 167 -1.23 -5.05 10.34
N ILE A 168 -0.59 -6.21 10.60
CA ILE A 168 0.87 -6.32 10.74
C ILE A 168 1.56 -6.54 9.39
N THR A 169 0.99 -7.36 8.51
CA THR A 169 1.63 -7.69 7.22
C THR A 169 1.49 -6.58 6.17
N SER A 170 0.75 -5.54 6.53
CA SER A 170 0.48 -4.43 5.66
C SER A 170 1.64 -3.47 5.38
N PRO A 171 2.68 -3.30 6.17
CA PRO A 171 3.73 -2.33 5.84
C PRO A 171 5.13 -2.91 5.67
N VAL A 172 5.31 -4.20 5.48
CA VAL A 172 6.66 -4.76 5.30
C VAL A 172 6.71 -5.54 3.99
N PRO A 173 7.50 -5.06 2.99
CA PRO A 173 7.81 -5.83 1.79
C PRO A 173 8.65 -7.05 2.12
#